data_e4ae575518b4907414709706d642bccb
#
_entry.id   e4ae575518b4907414709706d642bccb
#
_cell.length_a   1.000
_cell.length_b   1.000
_cell.length_c   1.000
_cell.angle_alpha   90.00
_cell.angle_beta   90.00
_cell.angle_gamma   90.00
#
_symmetry.space_group_name_H-M   'P 1'
#
loop_
_entity.id
_entity.type
_entity.pdbx_description
1 polymer ?
#
loop_
_entity_poly.entity_id
_entity_poly.type
_entity_poly.pdbx_seq_one_letter_code
_entity_poly.pdbx_strand_id
1 'polypeptide(L)'
;MKKIIASLIAIIVLIASANISFAQTQQEKINKEIDNNQFELVNEFTTLLSIPNVAVNPAGLKDNAHWIMQYMQSKGIQNTSLLSLDKTNVPPVVYGEVNVPGAKETIIFYAHYDGQPVDSTKWYKGVHPFRPSLYTSSIDQGGVITAWAEKGTSYDPNARIYARGASDDKAGVMAIINGYATLKKLGIAPSVNIKFFFEGEEEAGSPNLEQILNKYQSTLSSDLWIICDGPVHQSSKKQLVMGVRGDTHLELTVFGPKRPLHSGHYGNWVLNPAMELARLLASMKNEKGEITIKGFYDDVTPLIAAEKEALSKVPAVEEQLKNELGIKATERTGALNDALQLPSLNVNGIQSAGVGKNSANVIPTKAIASIDLRLVKGNDWKRQQDKVIDHIKAQGFFVIDKEPTDEQRKQYEKICMVVASDGYNAQKTSMDNVYVKRISKAIQSASSEYPVLLPTLGGSLPLYVFEKTLSASPITVPIANHDNNQHAENENIKLKNFFDGIKMFAAIMTMSK
;
A
#
# COMPACT_ATOMS: atom_id res chain seq x y z
N MET A 1 -33.44 46.99 -3.70
CA MET A 1 -33.12 45.59 -3.53
C MET A 1 -32.23 45.01 -4.65
N LYS A 2 -32.63 45.03 -5.95
CA LYS A 2 -31.79 44.42 -7.03
C LYS A 2 -30.36 44.97 -7.13
N LYS A 3 -30.12 46.27 -6.94
CA LYS A 3 -28.78 46.88 -6.97
C LYS A 3 -27.90 46.46 -5.77
N ILE A 4 -28.51 46.30 -4.58
CA ILE A 4 -27.78 45.86 -3.37
C ILE A 4 -27.35 44.37 -3.50
N ILE A 5 -28.25 43.55 -4.06
CA ILE A 5 -27.94 42.14 -4.30
C ILE A 5 -26.82 41.98 -5.35
N ALA A 6 -26.86 42.79 -6.44
CA ALA A 6 -25.80 42.78 -7.45
C ALA A 6 -24.45 43.24 -6.89
N SER A 7 -24.43 44.24 -6.02
CA SER A 7 -23.21 44.70 -5.34
C SER A 7 -22.66 43.66 -4.36
N LEU A 8 -23.52 42.95 -3.60
CA LEU A 8 -23.10 41.87 -2.72
C LEU A 8 -22.51 40.68 -3.50
N ILE A 9 -23.15 40.31 -4.61
CA ILE A 9 -22.63 39.24 -5.48
C ILE A 9 -21.25 39.64 -6.08
N ALA A 10 -21.10 40.87 -6.53
CA ALA A 10 -19.83 41.38 -7.06
C ALA A 10 -18.71 41.37 -6.00
N ILE A 11 -19.03 41.75 -4.75
CA ILE A 11 -18.07 41.72 -3.63
C ILE A 11 -17.67 40.27 -3.29
N ILE A 12 -18.63 39.34 -3.26
CA ILE A 12 -18.36 37.93 -3.01
C ILE A 12 -17.46 37.32 -4.13
N VAL A 13 -17.74 37.68 -5.38
CA VAL A 13 -16.92 37.23 -6.52
C VAL A 13 -15.52 37.84 -6.48
N LEU A 14 -15.37 39.11 -6.11
CA LEU A 14 -14.06 39.76 -5.95
C LEU A 14 -13.25 39.13 -4.79
N ILE A 15 -13.89 38.85 -3.66
CA ILE A 15 -13.23 38.22 -2.52
C ILE A 15 -12.82 36.77 -2.87
N ALA A 16 -13.67 36.04 -3.58
CA ALA A 16 -13.35 34.69 -4.03
C ALA A 16 -12.19 34.66 -5.04
N SER A 17 -12.17 35.59 -6.01
CA SER A 17 -11.08 35.70 -6.99
C SER A 17 -9.77 36.18 -6.36
N ALA A 18 -9.80 37.07 -5.39
CA ALA A 18 -8.62 37.50 -4.64
C ALA A 18 -8.02 36.37 -3.79
N ASN A 19 -8.85 35.54 -3.15
CA ASN A 19 -8.39 34.38 -2.38
C ASN A 19 -7.78 33.30 -3.29
N ILE A 20 -8.37 33.05 -4.46
CA ILE A 20 -7.83 32.07 -5.43
C ILE A 20 -6.46 32.56 -5.97
N SER A 21 -6.33 33.84 -6.31
CA SER A 21 -5.07 34.42 -6.78
C SER A 21 -3.98 34.39 -5.70
N PHE A 22 -4.33 34.65 -4.44
CA PHE A 22 -3.39 34.58 -3.31
C PHE A 22 -2.92 33.15 -3.04
N ALA A 23 -3.81 32.17 -3.04
CA ALA A 23 -3.48 30.75 -2.84
C ALA A 23 -2.60 30.22 -3.98
N GLN A 24 -2.86 30.61 -5.23
CA GLN A 24 -2.05 30.23 -6.37
C GLN A 24 -0.63 30.82 -6.29
N THR A 25 -0.49 32.08 -5.94
CA THR A 25 0.83 32.72 -5.72
C THR A 25 1.58 32.12 -4.54
N GLN A 26 0.89 31.66 -3.50
CA GLN A 26 1.52 30.97 -2.37
C GLN A 26 2.06 29.60 -2.79
N GLN A 27 1.29 28.80 -3.52
CA GLN A 27 1.72 27.49 -4.00
C GLN A 27 2.89 27.60 -4.99
N GLU A 28 2.91 28.60 -5.86
CA GLU A 28 4.02 28.88 -6.76
C GLU A 28 5.33 29.18 -5.99
N LYS A 29 5.26 29.91 -4.87
CA LYS A 29 6.44 30.14 -4.01
C LYS A 29 6.92 28.84 -3.36
N ILE A 30 6.01 27.99 -2.89
CA ILE A 30 6.33 26.68 -2.32
C ILE A 30 7.03 25.80 -3.38
N ASN A 31 6.45 25.69 -4.57
CA ASN A 31 7.00 24.90 -5.66
C ASN A 31 8.40 25.39 -6.03
N LYS A 32 8.57 26.69 -6.19
CA LYS A 32 9.88 27.30 -6.51
C LYS A 32 10.92 27.05 -5.43
N GLU A 33 10.55 27.13 -4.16
CA GLU A 33 11.46 26.86 -3.05
C GLU A 33 11.95 25.40 -3.08
N ILE A 34 11.05 24.43 -3.34
CA ILE A 34 11.40 23.02 -3.46
C ILE A 34 12.31 22.80 -4.68
N ASP A 35 11.97 23.40 -5.84
CA ASP A 35 12.76 23.28 -7.06
C ASP A 35 14.16 23.87 -6.92
N ASN A 36 14.33 24.92 -6.12
CA ASN A 36 15.63 25.53 -5.84
C ASN A 36 16.50 24.73 -4.83
N ASN A 37 15.90 23.81 -4.07
CA ASN A 37 16.59 23.04 -3.02
C ASN A 37 16.73 21.55 -3.35
N GLN A 38 16.57 21.16 -4.61
CA GLN A 38 16.62 19.75 -5.03
C GLN A 38 17.90 19.03 -4.60
N PHE A 39 19.04 19.70 -4.67
CA PHE A 39 20.34 19.15 -4.27
C PHE A 39 20.35 18.73 -2.79
N GLU A 40 19.96 19.63 -1.90
CA GLU A 40 19.91 19.39 -0.46
C GLU A 40 18.90 18.28 -0.13
N LEU A 41 17.71 18.34 -0.73
CA LEU A 41 16.65 17.34 -0.53
C LEU A 41 17.10 15.93 -0.93
N VAL A 42 17.78 15.78 -2.06
CA VAL A 42 18.30 14.50 -2.52
C VAL A 42 19.44 14.00 -1.64
N ASN A 43 20.36 14.86 -1.21
CA ASN A 43 21.45 14.48 -0.31
C ASN A 43 20.93 13.98 1.06
N GLU A 44 19.96 14.67 1.63
CA GLU A 44 19.33 14.25 2.88
C GLU A 44 18.58 12.92 2.71
N PHE A 45 17.87 12.75 1.60
CA PHE A 45 17.17 11.52 1.29
C PHE A 45 18.13 10.34 1.07
N THR A 46 19.19 10.51 0.30
CA THR A 46 20.20 9.46 0.10
C THR A 46 20.93 9.08 1.39
N THR A 47 21.09 10.02 2.32
CA THR A 47 21.62 9.73 3.65
C THR A 47 20.69 8.77 4.41
N LEU A 48 19.38 9.02 4.44
CA LEU A 48 18.42 8.12 5.06
C LEU A 48 18.37 6.75 4.36
N LEU A 49 18.42 6.72 3.03
CA LEU A 49 18.43 5.48 2.25
C LEU A 49 19.68 4.61 2.51
N SER A 50 20.78 5.22 2.93
CA SER A 50 22.02 4.50 3.25
C SER A 50 21.97 3.76 4.59
N ILE A 51 20.98 4.01 5.43
CA ILE A 51 20.76 3.29 6.69
C ILE A 51 19.94 2.03 6.39
N PRO A 52 20.46 0.81 6.62
CA PRO A 52 19.70 -0.42 6.39
C PRO A 52 18.41 -0.45 7.22
N ASN A 53 17.29 -0.81 6.57
CA ASN A 53 15.95 -0.74 7.18
C ASN A 53 15.13 -2.02 7.05
N VAL A 54 15.78 -3.16 6.83
CA VAL A 54 15.07 -4.45 6.71
C VAL A 54 14.27 -4.75 7.98
N ALA A 55 12.99 -5.06 7.86
CA ALA A 55 12.05 -5.26 8.96
C ALA A 55 12.51 -6.28 10.01
N VAL A 56 13.32 -7.28 9.63
CA VAL A 56 13.90 -8.27 10.54
C VAL A 56 15.22 -7.84 11.19
N ASN A 57 15.67 -6.59 11.00
CA ASN A 57 16.90 -6.04 11.57
C ASN A 57 16.60 -4.95 12.60
N PRO A 58 16.38 -5.28 13.91
CA PRO A 58 16.01 -4.30 14.92
C PRO A 58 17.03 -3.18 15.13
N ALA A 59 18.33 -3.45 14.94
CA ALA A 59 19.37 -2.44 15.09
C ALA A 59 19.27 -1.36 13.98
N GLY A 60 19.16 -1.78 12.72
CA GLY A 60 18.99 -0.85 11.61
C GLY A 60 17.70 -0.03 11.72
N LEU A 61 16.60 -0.65 12.17
CA LEU A 61 15.34 0.08 12.42
C LEU A 61 15.48 1.14 13.51
N LYS A 62 16.20 0.83 14.59
CA LYS A 62 16.47 1.79 15.65
C LYS A 62 17.32 2.97 15.15
N ASP A 63 18.32 2.72 14.31
CA ASP A 63 19.15 3.77 13.71
C ASP A 63 18.32 4.67 12.79
N ASN A 64 17.43 4.10 11.96
CA ASN A 64 16.48 4.87 11.15
C ASN A 64 15.59 5.75 12.03
N ALA A 65 14.96 5.21 13.08
CA ALA A 65 14.09 5.96 13.98
C ALA A 65 14.81 7.16 14.64
N HIS A 66 16.04 6.96 15.12
CA HIS A 66 16.82 8.04 15.70
C HIS A 66 17.20 9.09 14.67
N TRP A 67 17.64 8.68 13.46
CA TRP A 67 17.98 9.60 12.39
C TRP A 67 16.77 10.46 11.99
N ILE A 68 15.60 9.83 11.80
CA ILE A 68 14.36 10.53 11.44
C ILE A 68 13.97 11.53 12.53
N MET A 69 14.01 11.13 13.80
CA MET A 69 13.70 12.04 14.91
C MET A 69 14.64 13.25 14.95
N GLN A 70 15.96 13.05 14.81
CA GLN A 70 16.93 14.13 14.73
C GLN A 70 16.70 15.02 13.50
N TYR A 71 16.38 14.40 12.38
CA TYR A 71 16.06 15.13 11.15
C TYR A 71 14.83 16.03 11.31
N MET A 72 13.75 15.51 11.91
CA MET A 72 12.56 16.31 12.26
C MET A 72 12.92 17.52 13.15
N GLN A 73 13.75 17.30 14.17
CA GLN A 73 14.23 18.39 15.04
C GLN A 73 15.02 19.45 14.28
N SER A 74 15.92 19.02 13.37
CA SER A 74 16.70 19.94 12.52
C SER A 74 15.83 20.78 11.58
N LYS A 75 14.68 20.23 11.15
CA LYS A 75 13.67 20.93 10.34
C LYS A 75 12.70 21.76 11.18
N GLY A 76 12.88 21.76 12.51
CA GLY A 76 12.18 22.62 13.45
C GLY A 76 10.84 22.07 13.93
N ILE A 77 10.64 20.77 13.87
CA ILE A 77 9.60 20.04 14.57
C ILE A 77 10.16 19.74 15.96
N GLN A 78 9.73 20.48 16.97
CA GLN A 78 10.38 20.46 18.29
C GLN A 78 9.82 19.38 19.21
N ASN A 79 8.51 19.10 19.15
CA ASN A 79 7.84 18.12 20.00
C ASN A 79 7.95 16.73 19.38
N THR A 80 9.13 16.13 19.42
CA THR A 80 9.39 14.79 18.86
C THR A 80 9.61 13.78 19.97
N SER A 81 9.16 12.54 19.73
CA SER A 81 9.35 11.41 20.65
C SER A 81 9.34 10.07 19.91
N LEU A 82 9.82 9.03 20.57
CA LEU A 82 9.70 7.65 20.12
C LEU A 82 8.59 6.97 20.91
N LEU A 83 7.48 6.65 20.24
CA LEU A 83 6.39 5.90 20.87
C LEU A 83 6.77 4.41 20.87
N SER A 84 6.88 3.82 22.05
CA SER A 84 7.38 2.46 22.21
C SER A 84 6.45 1.63 23.10
N LEU A 85 6.50 0.32 22.91
CA LEU A 85 5.95 -0.67 23.82
C LEU A 85 7.05 -1.16 24.77
N ASP A 86 6.64 -1.68 25.93
CA ASP A 86 7.56 -2.32 26.88
C ASP A 86 7.88 -3.76 26.44
N LYS A 87 8.38 -3.88 25.20
CA LYS A 87 8.74 -5.13 24.51
C LYS A 87 10.11 -4.98 23.85
N THR A 88 10.90 -6.04 23.93
CA THR A 88 12.18 -6.10 23.21
C THR A 88 11.95 -6.30 21.71
N ASN A 89 12.83 -5.72 20.89
CA ASN A 89 12.84 -5.87 19.42
C ASN A 89 11.62 -5.32 18.67
N VAL A 90 10.76 -4.52 19.32
CA VAL A 90 9.70 -3.77 18.63
C VAL A 90 10.29 -2.40 18.26
N PRO A 91 10.35 -2.06 16.97
CA PRO A 91 10.82 -0.75 16.55
C PRO A 91 9.84 0.34 17.03
N PRO A 92 10.35 1.50 17.46
CA PRO A 92 9.49 2.56 17.92
C PRO A 92 8.83 3.26 16.75
N VAL A 93 7.63 3.81 16.95
CA VAL A 93 7.07 4.80 16.04
C VAL A 93 7.75 6.15 16.29
N VAL A 94 8.23 6.80 15.23
CA VAL A 94 8.75 8.16 15.32
C VAL A 94 7.57 9.13 15.26
N TYR A 95 7.36 9.86 16.35
CA TYR A 95 6.27 10.81 16.50
C TYR A 95 6.80 12.25 16.55
N GLY A 96 5.99 13.17 16.07
CA GLY A 96 6.21 14.61 16.24
C GLY A 96 4.93 15.40 16.07
N GLU A 97 4.90 16.62 16.60
CA GLU A 97 3.73 17.49 16.42
C GLU A 97 4.10 18.96 16.22
N VAL A 98 3.22 19.65 15.50
CA VAL A 98 3.24 21.10 15.31
C VAL A 98 1.86 21.63 15.64
N ASN A 99 1.77 22.37 16.72
CA ASN A 99 0.55 23.08 17.11
C ASN A 99 0.52 24.45 16.44
N VAL A 100 -0.52 24.72 15.67
CA VAL A 100 -0.69 25.93 14.87
C VAL A 100 -1.69 26.85 15.58
N PRO A 101 -1.28 28.07 15.99
CA PRO A 101 -2.20 29.00 16.65
C PRO A 101 -3.48 29.26 15.84
N GLY A 102 -4.65 29.00 16.44
CA GLY A 102 -5.95 29.20 15.81
C GLY A 102 -6.41 28.05 14.89
N ALA A 103 -5.61 27.04 14.64
CA ALA A 103 -6.05 25.83 13.97
C ALA A 103 -7.05 25.07 14.85
N LYS A 104 -8.13 24.57 14.23
CA LYS A 104 -9.17 23.79 14.92
C LYS A 104 -9.12 22.31 14.58
N GLU A 105 -8.47 21.96 13.49
CA GLU A 105 -8.36 20.59 12.97
C GLU A 105 -6.95 20.08 13.15
N THR A 106 -6.83 18.80 13.41
CA THR A 106 -5.55 18.09 13.57
C THR A 106 -5.48 16.96 12.55
N ILE A 107 -4.42 16.94 11.77
CA ILE A 107 -4.17 15.89 10.78
C ILE A 107 -2.90 15.11 11.15
N ILE A 108 -2.99 13.80 11.15
CA ILE A 108 -1.82 12.92 11.28
C ILE A 108 -1.36 12.50 9.90
N PHE A 109 -0.07 12.66 9.62
CA PHE A 109 0.59 12.18 8.42
C PHE A 109 1.38 10.94 8.78
N TYR A 110 1.07 9.85 8.08
CA TYR A 110 1.68 8.53 8.25
C TYR A 110 2.56 8.19 7.07
N ALA A 111 3.68 7.57 7.36
CA ALA A 111 4.55 6.83 6.45
C ALA A 111 5.25 5.73 7.24
N HIS A 112 5.99 4.82 6.59
CA HIS A 112 6.79 3.85 7.31
C HIS A 112 8.28 3.93 6.92
N TYR A 113 9.17 3.44 7.78
CA TYR A 113 10.60 3.54 7.55
C TYR A 113 11.31 2.19 7.47
N ASP A 114 10.63 1.09 7.77
CA ASP A 114 11.13 -0.26 7.53
C ASP A 114 11.01 -0.64 6.05
N GLY A 115 11.50 -1.79 5.67
CA GLY A 115 11.50 -2.25 4.29
C GLY A 115 11.64 -3.77 4.19
N GLN A 116 11.28 -4.29 3.04
CA GLN A 116 11.34 -5.71 2.71
C GLN A 116 12.76 -6.28 2.78
N PRO A 117 12.91 -7.57 3.07
CA PRO A 117 14.18 -8.28 2.97
C PRO A 117 14.86 -8.09 1.61
N VAL A 118 16.18 -8.11 1.61
CA VAL A 118 16.98 -7.91 0.41
C VAL A 118 17.94 -9.07 0.17
N ASP A 119 18.05 -9.49 -1.08
CA ASP A 119 19.13 -10.31 -1.59
C ASP A 119 19.95 -9.48 -2.60
N SER A 120 21.04 -8.89 -2.13
CA SER A 120 21.85 -7.97 -2.94
C SER A 120 22.45 -8.62 -4.21
N THR A 121 22.48 -9.95 -4.27
CA THR A 121 23.01 -10.68 -5.45
C THR A 121 22.06 -10.66 -6.64
N LYS A 122 20.78 -10.39 -6.41
CA LYS A 122 19.74 -10.31 -7.44
C LYS A 122 19.52 -8.90 -7.98
N TRP A 123 20.11 -7.89 -7.31
CA TRP A 123 20.00 -6.50 -7.78
C TRP A 123 20.83 -6.31 -9.06
N TYR A 124 20.35 -5.39 -9.90
CA TYR A 124 21.04 -5.07 -11.16
C TYR A 124 22.52 -4.74 -10.91
N LYS A 125 23.39 -5.17 -11.84
CA LYS A 125 24.83 -5.01 -11.69
C LYS A 125 25.21 -3.54 -11.46
N GLY A 126 25.80 -3.25 -10.30
CA GLY A 126 26.20 -1.90 -9.88
C GLY A 126 25.16 -1.19 -8.98
N VAL A 127 23.97 -1.75 -8.80
CA VAL A 127 22.98 -1.27 -7.83
C VAL A 127 23.11 -2.04 -6.52
N HIS A 128 23.01 -1.33 -5.40
CA HIS A 128 23.08 -1.93 -4.08
C HIS A 128 21.93 -1.38 -3.22
N PRO A 129 21.20 -2.23 -2.46
CA PRO A 129 20.01 -1.80 -1.72
C PRO A 129 20.24 -0.65 -0.72
N PHE A 130 21.44 -0.54 -0.14
CA PHE A 130 21.76 0.50 0.86
C PHE A 130 22.94 1.39 0.44
N ARG A 131 23.20 1.49 -0.87
CA ARG A 131 24.10 2.48 -1.47
C ARG A 131 23.35 3.13 -2.64
N PRO A 132 22.57 4.19 -2.37
CA PRO A 132 21.74 4.81 -3.38
C PRO A 132 22.52 5.15 -4.64
N SER A 133 21.96 4.86 -5.79
CA SER A 133 22.55 5.19 -7.09
C SER A 133 21.53 5.92 -7.96
N LEU A 134 22.01 6.88 -8.74
CA LEU A 134 21.20 7.69 -9.64
C LEU A 134 21.30 7.16 -11.07
N TYR A 135 20.15 6.97 -11.70
CA TYR A 135 20.03 6.57 -13.11
C TYR A 135 19.25 7.61 -13.90
N THR A 136 19.55 7.74 -15.18
CA THR A 136 18.89 8.71 -16.08
C THR A 136 17.40 8.45 -16.28
N SER A 137 16.97 7.17 -16.18
CA SER A 137 15.58 6.71 -16.29
C SER A 137 15.45 5.30 -15.69
N SER A 138 14.34 4.60 -15.98
CA SER A 138 14.20 3.18 -15.58
C SER A 138 15.30 2.32 -16.22
N ILE A 139 15.93 1.47 -15.39
CA ILE A 139 16.90 0.45 -15.85
C ILE A 139 16.22 -0.46 -16.87
N ASP A 140 14.96 -0.85 -16.66
CA ASP A 140 14.18 -1.71 -17.57
C ASP A 140 13.90 -1.06 -18.93
N GLN A 141 14.05 0.27 -19.02
CA GLN A 141 13.92 1.06 -20.25
C GLN A 141 15.27 1.57 -20.77
N GLY A 142 16.37 0.96 -20.34
CA GLY A 142 17.72 1.32 -20.79
C GLY A 142 18.35 2.51 -20.07
N GLY A 143 17.85 2.88 -18.90
CA GLY A 143 18.47 3.89 -18.04
C GLY A 143 19.90 3.51 -17.66
N VAL A 144 20.79 4.50 -17.63
CA VAL A 144 22.21 4.32 -17.28
C VAL A 144 22.55 5.10 -16.02
N ILE A 145 23.52 4.60 -15.26
CA ILE A 145 24.03 5.29 -14.07
C ILE A 145 24.55 6.68 -14.46
N THR A 146 24.27 7.67 -13.62
CA THR A 146 24.68 9.05 -13.84
C THR A 146 25.20 9.68 -12.55
N ALA A 147 25.94 10.77 -12.68
CA ALA A 147 26.43 11.52 -11.53
C ALA A 147 25.29 12.24 -10.81
N TRP A 148 25.44 12.42 -9.50
CA TRP A 148 24.58 13.28 -8.71
C TRP A 148 24.72 14.74 -9.19
N ALA A 149 23.66 15.51 -9.13
CA ALA A 149 23.69 16.92 -9.48
C ALA A 149 24.67 17.68 -8.57
N GLU A 150 25.27 18.74 -9.09
CA GLU A 150 26.05 19.68 -8.28
C GLU A 150 25.13 20.71 -7.60
N LYS A 151 25.62 21.29 -6.53
CA LYS A 151 24.87 22.34 -5.82
C LYS A 151 24.53 23.51 -6.77
N GLY A 152 23.26 23.87 -6.80
CA GLY A 152 22.73 24.93 -7.66
C GLY A 152 22.31 24.47 -9.05
N THR A 153 22.37 23.16 -9.34
CA THR A 153 21.81 22.57 -10.55
C THR A 153 20.54 21.77 -10.24
N SER A 154 19.65 21.61 -11.22
CA SER A 154 18.43 20.83 -11.09
C SER A 154 18.67 19.40 -11.58
N TYR A 155 17.94 18.46 -11.01
CA TYR A 155 17.90 17.08 -11.49
C TYR A 155 16.97 16.93 -12.69
N ASP A 156 17.27 15.98 -13.57
CA ASP A 156 16.31 15.51 -14.57
C ASP A 156 15.10 14.91 -13.85
N PRO A 157 13.86 15.38 -14.12
CA PRO A 157 12.66 14.87 -13.50
C PRO A 157 12.39 13.38 -13.77
N ASN A 158 13.00 12.81 -14.83
CA ASN A 158 12.90 11.39 -15.16
C ASN A 158 13.95 10.52 -14.49
N ALA A 159 15.02 11.13 -13.96
CA ALA A 159 16.03 10.39 -13.21
C ALA A 159 15.43 9.64 -12.02
N ARG A 160 16.04 8.53 -11.65
CA ARG A 160 15.57 7.64 -10.58
C ARG A 160 16.67 7.33 -9.59
N ILE A 161 16.30 7.33 -8.32
CA ILE A 161 17.14 6.81 -7.23
C ILE A 161 16.77 5.36 -7.01
N TYR A 162 17.77 4.48 -7.07
CA TYR A 162 17.65 3.06 -6.79
C TYR A 162 18.22 2.75 -5.41
N ALA A 163 17.39 2.28 -4.51
CA ALA A 163 17.73 1.78 -3.17
C ALA A 163 16.52 1.10 -2.55
N ARG A 164 16.69 0.24 -1.54
CA ARG A 164 15.59 -0.26 -0.69
C ARG A 164 15.01 0.88 0.15
N GLY A 165 13.68 0.99 0.22
CA GLY A 165 12.96 2.09 0.86
C GLY A 165 12.91 3.37 0.03
N ALA A 166 13.43 3.35 -1.22
CA ALA A 166 13.42 4.55 -2.07
C ALA A 166 12.00 4.97 -2.47
N SER A 167 11.11 4.03 -2.64
CA SER A 167 9.69 4.27 -2.94
C SER A 167 8.76 3.81 -1.82
N ASP A 168 9.22 2.83 -1.02
CA ASP A 168 8.43 2.10 -0.04
C ASP A 168 9.19 2.00 1.30
N ASP A 169 9.04 2.98 2.26
CA ASP A 169 8.30 4.24 2.10
C ASP A 169 9.11 5.43 2.71
N LYS A 170 10.46 5.34 2.72
CA LYS A 170 11.32 6.44 3.20
C LYS A 170 11.11 7.73 2.38
N ALA A 171 10.69 7.61 1.10
CA ALA A 171 10.33 8.78 0.31
C ALA A 171 9.12 9.51 0.91
N GLY A 172 8.12 8.79 1.41
CA GLY A 172 6.97 9.34 2.12
C GLY A 172 7.37 10.08 3.38
N VAL A 173 8.23 9.46 4.22
CA VAL A 173 8.80 10.10 5.41
C VAL A 173 9.45 11.44 5.06
N MET A 174 10.32 11.43 4.04
CA MET A 174 11.05 12.64 3.61
C MET A 174 10.13 13.68 2.98
N ALA A 175 9.14 13.25 2.19
CA ALA A 175 8.21 14.18 1.53
C ALA A 175 7.32 14.90 2.55
N ILE A 176 6.83 14.21 3.56
CA ILE A 176 6.01 14.78 4.63
C ILE A 176 6.82 15.79 5.46
N ILE A 177 8.02 15.42 5.94
CA ILE A 177 8.86 16.31 6.76
C ILE A 177 9.27 17.55 5.97
N ASN A 178 9.71 17.38 4.71
CA ASN A 178 10.18 18.49 3.89
C ASN A 178 9.04 19.37 3.36
N GLY A 179 7.83 18.84 3.25
CA GLY A 179 6.62 19.66 3.02
C GLY A 179 6.46 20.71 4.13
N TYR A 180 6.50 20.28 5.39
CA TYR A 180 6.45 21.19 6.53
C TYR A 180 7.69 22.12 6.61
N ALA A 181 8.90 21.58 6.42
CA ALA A 181 10.13 22.37 6.49
C ALA A 181 10.14 23.51 5.45
N THR A 182 9.62 23.27 4.25
CA THR A 182 9.47 24.29 3.20
C THR A 182 8.53 25.39 3.65
N LEU A 183 7.37 25.06 4.22
CA LEU A 183 6.42 26.05 4.76
C LEU A 183 7.08 26.91 5.84
N LYS A 184 7.78 26.28 6.78
CA LYS A 184 8.48 26.96 7.86
C LYS A 184 9.54 27.92 7.32
N LYS A 185 10.36 27.48 6.36
CA LYS A 185 11.40 28.31 5.72
C LYS A 185 10.82 29.54 5.03
N LEU A 186 9.64 29.39 4.43
CA LEU A 186 8.92 30.49 3.76
C LEU A 186 8.10 31.38 4.71
N GLY A 187 8.02 31.04 6.00
CA GLY A 187 7.18 31.75 6.96
C GLY A 187 5.68 31.56 6.70
N ILE A 188 5.28 30.48 6.03
CA ILE A 188 3.89 30.12 5.74
C ILE A 188 3.36 29.25 6.87
N ALA A 189 2.36 29.71 7.59
CA ALA A 189 1.72 28.91 8.64
C ALA A 189 0.82 27.82 8.01
N PRO A 190 0.89 26.58 8.48
CA PRO A 190 -0.10 25.57 8.14
C PRO A 190 -1.51 25.99 8.58
N SER A 191 -2.55 25.47 7.92
CA SER A 191 -3.96 25.73 8.27
C SER A 191 -4.53 24.76 9.30
N VAL A 192 -3.79 23.72 9.64
CA VAL A 192 -4.15 22.62 10.54
C VAL A 192 -3.02 22.33 11.54
N ASN A 193 -3.33 21.77 12.69
CA ASN A 193 -2.33 21.14 13.54
C ASN A 193 -1.80 19.88 12.83
N ILE A 194 -0.51 19.63 12.92
CA ILE A 194 0.16 18.55 12.24
C ILE A 194 0.71 17.57 13.28
N LYS A 195 0.45 16.30 13.08
CA LYS A 195 1.13 15.22 13.77
C LYS A 195 1.82 14.32 12.74
N PHE A 196 3.00 13.86 13.07
CA PHE A 196 3.79 12.92 12.27
C PHE A 196 3.78 11.58 12.99
N PHE A 197 3.54 10.51 12.22
CA PHE A 197 3.54 9.14 12.72
C PHE A 197 4.27 8.27 11.70
N PHE A 198 5.52 7.89 12.01
CA PHE A 198 6.32 7.06 11.12
C PHE A 198 6.54 5.69 11.76
N GLU A 199 5.97 4.66 11.16
CA GLU A 199 5.98 3.28 11.64
C GLU A 199 7.25 2.54 11.22
N GLY A 200 7.65 1.53 11.98
CA GLY A 200 8.84 0.71 11.69
C GLY A 200 8.57 -0.79 11.59
N GLU A 201 7.32 -1.21 11.41
CA GLU A 201 6.91 -2.62 11.32
C GLU A 201 5.89 -2.89 10.21
N GLU A 202 5.66 -1.94 9.29
CA GLU A 202 4.63 -2.08 8.27
C GLU A 202 4.89 -3.32 7.40
N GLU A 203 6.10 -3.46 6.92
CA GLU A 203 6.56 -4.55 6.04
C GLU A 203 6.61 -5.93 6.73
N ALA A 204 6.51 -5.96 8.06
CA ALA A 204 6.29 -7.16 8.85
C ALA A 204 4.79 -7.41 9.14
N GLY A 205 3.87 -6.63 8.56
CA GLY A 205 2.43 -6.70 8.77
C GLY A 205 1.94 -6.00 10.03
N SER A 206 2.68 -5.04 10.57
CA SER A 206 2.31 -4.20 11.72
C SER A 206 1.84 -4.98 12.97
N PRO A 207 2.53 -6.02 13.43
CA PRO A 207 2.02 -6.92 14.47
C PRO A 207 1.77 -6.25 15.83
N ASN A 208 2.40 -5.10 16.08
CA ASN A 208 2.25 -4.36 17.33
C ASN A 208 1.48 -3.03 17.18
N LEU A 209 1.04 -2.67 15.98
CA LEU A 209 0.38 -1.40 15.69
C LEU A 209 -0.86 -1.18 16.58
N GLU A 210 -1.76 -2.16 16.72
CA GLU A 210 -2.95 -2.05 17.56
C GLU A 210 -2.59 -1.72 19.01
N GLN A 211 -1.51 -2.27 19.55
CA GLN A 211 -1.06 -2.00 20.91
C GLN A 211 -0.48 -0.58 21.05
N ILE A 212 0.26 -0.10 20.03
CA ILE A 212 0.75 1.29 19.97
C ILE A 212 -0.42 2.27 19.93
N LEU A 213 -1.40 2.05 19.03
CA LEU A 213 -2.55 2.92 18.89
C LEU A 213 -3.38 2.99 20.19
N ASN A 214 -3.59 1.86 20.86
CA ASN A 214 -4.28 1.80 22.15
C ASN A 214 -3.50 2.53 23.25
N LYS A 215 -2.17 2.29 23.38
CA LYS A 215 -1.33 2.90 24.42
C LYS A 215 -1.28 4.42 24.29
N TYR A 216 -1.25 4.94 23.06
CA TYR A 216 -1.09 6.37 22.76
C TYR A 216 -2.35 7.04 22.20
N GLN A 217 -3.53 6.48 22.45
CA GLN A 217 -4.81 6.94 21.89
C GLN A 217 -5.04 8.45 22.08
N SER A 218 -4.78 9.00 23.28
CA SER A 218 -4.95 10.42 23.55
C SER A 218 -3.97 11.30 22.76
N THR A 219 -2.72 10.86 22.61
CA THR A 219 -1.68 11.53 21.81
C THR A 219 -2.05 11.52 20.33
N LEU A 220 -2.70 10.45 19.85
CA LEU A 220 -3.05 10.23 18.46
C LEU A 220 -4.47 10.72 18.08
N SER A 221 -5.12 11.47 18.97
CA SER A 221 -6.40 12.12 18.65
C SER A 221 -6.23 13.08 17.46
N SER A 222 -7.11 12.93 16.45
CA SER A 222 -7.04 13.71 15.20
C SER A 222 -8.37 13.67 14.45
N ASP A 223 -8.56 14.57 13.51
CA ASP A 223 -9.72 14.62 12.63
C ASP A 223 -9.54 13.79 11.36
N LEU A 224 -8.28 13.56 10.96
CA LEU A 224 -7.94 12.83 9.75
C LEU A 224 -6.55 12.19 9.86
N TRP A 225 -6.40 11.01 9.23
CA TRP A 225 -5.12 10.38 8.94
C TRP A 225 -4.85 10.43 7.43
N ILE A 226 -3.70 10.94 7.06
CA ILE A 226 -3.20 10.90 5.67
C ILE A 226 -2.07 9.89 5.62
N ILE A 227 -2.28 8.85 4.82
CA ILE A 227 -1.33 7.76 4.63
C ILE A 227 -0.53 8.06 3.36
N CYS A 228 0.79 8.18 3.48
CA CYS A 228 1.68 8.27 2.34
C CYS A 228 2.32 6.92 2.10
N ASP A 229 1.68 6.10 1.30
CA ASP A 229 2.18 4.78 0.97
C ASP A 229 1.60 4.33 -0.38
N GLY A 230 2.41 3.58 -1.15
CA GLY A 230 2.04 3.04 -2.44
C GLY A 230 2.27 3.96 -3.65
N PRO A 231 1.98 3.44 -4.84
CA PRO A 231 2.26 4.14 -6.09
C PRO A 231 1.15 5.11 -6.50
N VAL A 232 1.51 6.08 -7.34
CA VAL A 232 0.54 6.88 -8.11
C VAL A 232 -0.15 5.99 -9.16
N HIS A 233 -1.21 6.50 -9.79
CA HIS A 233 -1.95 5.77 -10.82
C HIS A 233 -1.04 5.34 -11.99
N GLN A 234 -1.33 4.21 -12.63
CA GLN A 234 -0.55 3.66 -13.75
C GLN A 234 -0.43 4.61 -14.95
N SER A 235 -1.35 5.55 -15.09
CA SER A 235 -1.22 6.67 -16.06
C SER A 235 -0.22 7.75 -15.62
N SER A 236 0.53 7.56 -14.55
CA SER A 236 1.40 8.54 -13.89
C SER A 236 0.70 9.77 -13.31
N LYS A 237 -0.63 9.82 -13.32
CA LYS A 237 -1.39 10.86 -12.64
C LYS A 237 -1.36 10.65 -11.13
N LYS A 238 -1.37 11.76 -10.37
CA LYS A 238 -1.56 11.73 -8.93
C LYS A 238 -2.91 11.08 -8.61
N GLN A 239 -2.98 10.36 -7.51
CA GLN A 239 -4.24 9.76 -7.07
C GLN A 239 -4.52 10.04 -5.60
N LEU A 240 -5.78 9.94 -5.24
CA LEU A 240 -6.29 9.99 -3.89
C LEU A 240 -7.13 8.73 -3.67
N VAL A 241 -6.77 7.93 -2.68
CA VAL A 241 -7.36 6.63 -2.46
C VAL A 241 -8.10 6.60 -1.13
N MET A 242 -9.36 6.16 -1.16
CA MET A 242 -10.22 6.20 0.02
C MET A 242 -10.09 4.95 0.90
N GLY A 243 -9.55 3.88 0.39
CA GLY A 243 -9.46 2.63 1.15
C GLY A 243 -8.48 1.64 0.58
N VAL A 244 -8.25 0.58 1.32
CA VAL A 244 -7.36 -0.53 1.00
C VAL A 244 -8.07 -1.85 1.19
N ARG A 245 -7.60 -2.88 0.50
CA ARG A 245 -8.14 -4.23 0.64
C ARG A 245 -7.69 -4.84 1.97
N GLY A 246 -8.55 -5.71 2.51
CA GLY A 246 -8.16 -6.64 3.56
C GLY A 246 -7.45 -7.85 2.98
N ASP A 247 -6.86 -8.66 3.84
CA ASP A 247 -6.07 -9.82 3.46
C ASP A 247 -6.21 -10.96 4.45
N THR A 248 -6.21 -12.20 3.94
CA THR A 248 -6.10 -13.42 4.74
C THR A 248 -5.68 -14.60 3.86
N HIS A 249 -5.07 -15.64 4.47
CA HIS A 249 -4.49 -16.77 3.76
C HIS A 249 -5.01 -18.10 4.30
N LEU A 250 -5.01 -19.12 3.42
CA LEU A 250 -5.27 -20.51 3.77
C LEU A 250 -4.24 -21.40 3.08
N GLU A 251 -3.72 -22.38 3.82
CA GLU A 251 -2.97 -23.49 3.24
C GLU A 251 -3.84 -24.74 3.25
N LEU A 252 -3.97 -25.38 2.10
CA LEU A 252 -4.74 -26.58 1.89
C LEU A 252 -3.81 -27.75 1.65
N THR A 253 -3.95 -28.84 2.43
CA THR A 253 -3.24 -30.09 2.17
C THR A 253 -4.23 -31.21 1.91
N VAL A 254 -4.29 -31.69 0.68
CA VAL A 254 -5.08 -32.87 0.29
C VAL A 254 -4.24 -34.11 0.46
N PHE A 255 -4.74 -35.10 1.21
CA PHE A 255 -4.03 -36.34 1.51
C PHE A 255 -4.37 -37.44 0.52
N GLY A 256 -3.34 -38.19 0.14
CA GLY A 256 -3.40 -39.45 -0.60
C GLY A 256 -2.99 -40.65 0.26
N PRO A 257 -2.38 -41.70 -0.30
CA PRO A 257 -1.95 -42.88 0.43
C PRO A 257 -0.88 -42.55 1.46
N LYS A 258 -0.73 -43.38 2.51
CA LYS A 258 0.26 -43.17 3.58
C LYS A 258 1.72 -43.20 3.11
N ARG A 259 2.02 -43.87 2.01
CA ARG A 259 3.35 -43.92 1.38
C ARG A 259 3.21 -43.69 -0.11
N PRO A 260 4.26 -43.22 -0.79
CA PRO A 260 4.24 -43.11 -2.24
C PRO A 260 4.02 -44.50 -2.87
N LEU A 261 3.20 -44.54 -3.92
CA LEU A 261 2.86 -45.79 -4.60
C LEU A 261 3.31 -45.72 -6.06
N HIS A 262 3.77 -46.85 -6.61
CA HIS A 262 4.13 -46.94 -8.03
C HIS A 262 2.85 -46.75 -8.88
N SER A 263 2.83 -45.73 -9.75
CA SER A 263 1.63 -45.37 -10.54
C SER A 263 1.20 -46.46 -11.52
N GLY A 264 2.14 -47.27 -12.05
CA GLY A 264 1.84 -48.41 -12.91
C GLY A 264 1.11 -49.54 -12.21
N HIS A 265 1.27 -49.70 -10.90
CA HIS A 265 0.59 -50.74 -10.13
C HIS A 265 -0.71 -50.29 -9.49
N TYR A 266 -0.82 -49.01 -9.15
CA TYR A 266 -1.92 -48.47 -8.35
C TYR A 266 -2.73 -47.35 -9.04
N GLY A 267 -2.33 -46.95 -10.28
CA GLY A 267 -3.09 -46.00 -11.08
C GLY A 267 -4.51 -46.51 -11.39
N ASN A 268 -5.47 -45.63 -11.56
CA ASN A 268 -6.89 -45.91 -11.73
C ASN A 268 -7.56 -46.59 -10.51
N TRP A 269 -6.82 -46.93 -9.45
CA TRP A 269 -7.33 -47.61 -8.26
C TRP A 269 -7.22 -46.74 -7.01
N VAL A 270 -6.08 -46.04 -6.80
CA VAL A 270 -5.88 -45.11 -5.68
C VAL A 270 -6.08 -43.67 -6.15
N LEU A 271 -6.83 -42.89 -5.36
CA LEU A 271 -6.99 -41.46 -5.61
C LEU A 271 -5.63 -40.74 -5.56
N ASN A 272 -5.39 -39.91 -6.57
CA ASN A 272 -4.19 -39.08 -6.63
C ASN A 272 -4.48 -37.74 -5.98
N PRO A 273 -3.81 -37.35 -4.87
CA PRO A 273 -4.09 -36.11 -4.15
C PRO A 273 -3.83 -34.85 -5.01
N ALA A 274 -2.91 -34.90 -5.97
CA ALA A 274 -2.68 -33.78 -6.89
C ALA A 274 -3.88 -33.52 -7.80
N MET A 275 -4.52 -34.60 -8.29
CA MET A 275 -5.73 -34.48 -9.10
C MET A 275 -6.93 -34.02 -8.29
N GLU A 276 -7.07 -34.50 -7.05
CA GLU A 276 -8.16 -34.08 -6.16
C GLU A 276 -7.99 -32.61 -5.75
N LEU A 277 -6.75 -32.16 -5.46
CA LEU A 277 -6.48 -30.76 -5.19
C LEU A 277 -6.78 -29.88 -6.42
N ALA A 278 -6.37 -30.30 -7.62
CA ALA A 278 -6.64 -29.55 -8.85
C ALA A 278 -8.15 -29.40 -9.10
N ARG A 279 -8.95 -30.47 -8.88
CA ARG A 279 -10.42 -30.43 -8.98
C ARG A 279 -11.04 -29.49 -7.94
N LEU A 280 -10.53 -29.54 -6.71
CA LEU A 280 -10.97 -28.66 -5.63
C LEU A 280 -10.73 -27.18 -5.98
N LEU A 281 -9.52 -26.84 -6.41
CA LEU A 281 -9.18 -25.45 -6.81
C LEU A 281 -10.01 -25.01 -8.01
N ALA A 282 -10.17 -25.85 -9.03
CA ALA A 282 -10.98 -25.55 -10.21
C ALA A 282 -12.47 -25.37 -9.86
N SER A 283 -12.97 -25.97 -8.78
CA SER A 283 -14.35 -25.78 -8.34
C SER A 283 -14.61 -24.42 -7.67
N MET A 284 -13.55 -23.69 -7.27
CA MET A 284 -13.64 -22.40 -6.58
C MET A 284 -13.83 -21.20 -7.53
N LYS A 285 -13.50 -21.37 -8.83
CA LYS A 285 -13.63 -20.34 -9.86
C LYS A 285 -14.18 -20.95 -11.15
N ASN A 286 -14.95 -20.17 -11.90
CA ASN A 286 -15.38 -20.55 -13.24
C ASN A 286 -14.43 -19.99 -14.31
N GLU A 287 -14.68 -20.35 -15.58
CA GLU A 287 -13.88 -19.90 -16.75
C GLU A 287 -13.93 -18.39 -16.99
N LYS A 288 -14.85 -17.66 -16.36
CA LYS A 288 -14.97 -16.20 -16.43
C LYS A 288 -14.23 -15.50 -15.28
N GLY A 289 -13.45 -16.24 -14.46
CA GLY A 289 -12.77 -15.71 -13.28
C GLY A 289 -13.70 -15.33 -12.13
N GLU A 290 -14.97 -15.76 -12.15
CA GLU A 290 -15.90 -15.52 -11.05
C GLU A 290 -15.74 -16.61 -9.98
N ILE A 291 -15.75 -16.21 -8.72
CA ILE A 291 -15.63 -17.14 -7.59
C ILE A 291 -17.00 -17.81 -7.37
N THR A 292 -16.99 -19.13 -7.39
CA THR A 292 -18.19 -19.98 -7.32
C THR A 292 -18.52 -20.45 -5.91
N ILE A 293 -17.70 -20.07 -4.92
CA ILE A 293 -17.94 -20.35 -3.51
C ILE A 293 -19.23 -19.65 -3.07
N LYS A 294 -20.16 -20.42 -2.50
CA LYS A 294 -21.48 -19.91 -2.09
C LYS A 294 -21.34 -18.73 -1.13
N GLY A 295 -22.01 -17.63 -1.46
CA GLY A 295 -22.05 -16.42 -0.63
C GLY A 295 -20.77 -15.60 -0.61
N PHE A 296 -19.78 -15.90 -1.46
CA PHE A 296 -18.49 -15.22 -1.43
C PHE A 296 -18.58 -13.69 -1.61
N TYR A 297 -19.57 -13.22 -2.36
CA TYR A 297 -19.82 -11.81 -2.63
C TYR A 297 -20.92 -11.17 -1.77
N ASP A 298 -21.64 -11.94 -0.92
CA ASP A 298 -22.86 -11.47 -0.26
C ASP A 298 -22.63 -10.32 0.73
N ASP A 299 -21.46 -10.26 1.34
CA ASP A 299 -21.12 -9.25 2.35
C ASP A 299 -20.50 -7.98 1.74
N VAL A 300 -20.33 -7.90 0.42
CA VAL A 300 -19.73 -6.75 -0.25
C VAL A 300 -20.59 -5.50 -0.09
N THR A 301 -20.04 -4.45 0.52
CA THR A 301 -20.73 -3.17 0.61
C THR A 301 -20.88 -2.56 -0.80
N PRO A 302 -22.09 -2.27 -1.28
CA PRO A 302 -22.32 -1.69 -2.60
C PRO A 302 -21.63 -0.33 -2.75
N LEU A 303 -21.15 -0.03 -3.96
CA LEU A 303 -20.60 1.28 -4.29
C LEU A 303 -21.68 2.36 -4.27
N ILE A 304 -21.40 3.47 -3.59
CA ILE A 304 -22.25 4.68 -3.62
C ILE A 304 -22.11 5.42 -4.95
N ALA A 305 -23.00 6.40 -5.22
CA ALA A 305 -23.00 7.15 -6.47
C ALA A 305 -21.67 7.88 -6.73
N ALA A 306 -21.08 8.50 -5.70
CA ALA A 306 -19.80 9.19 -5.81
C ALA A 306 -18.63 8.25 -6.18
N GLU A 307 -18.63 7.01 -5.66
CA GLU A 307 -17.62 6.00 -6.00
C GLU A 307 -17.76 5.53 -7.45
N LYS A 308 -18.98 5.28 -7.92
CA LYS A 308 -19.25 4.92 -9.33
C LYS A 308 -18.86 6.04 -10.29
N GLU A 309 -19.16 7.29 -9.95
CA GLU A 309 -18.75 8.46 -10.71
C GLU A 309 -17.22 8.58 -10.78
N ALA A 310 -16.53 8.39 -9.66
CA ALA A 310 -15.07 8.42 -9.59
C ALA A 310 -14.46 7.33 -10.49
N LEU A 311 -14.92 6.09 -10.39
CA LEU A 311 -14.46 4.97 -11.22
C LEU A 311 -14.66 5.24 -12.72
N SER A 312 -15.78 5.85 -13.12
CA SER A 312 -16.04 6.19 -14.54
C SER A 312 -15.07 7.23 -15.12
N LYS A 313 -14.33 7.96 -14.27
CA LYS A 313 -13.35 8.98 -14.65
C LYS A 313 -11.90 8.50 -14.56
N VAL A 314 -11.68 7.27 -14.11
CA VAL A 314 -10.34 6.67 -14.04
C VAL A 314 -9.79 6.49 -15.45
N PRO A 315 -8.55 6.92 -15.74
CA PRO A 315 -7.94 6.68 -17.04
C PRO A 315 -7.87 5.19 -17.37
N ALA A 316 -8.24 4.82 -18.58
CA ALA A 316 -8.11 3.46 -19.07
C ALA A 316 -6.62 3.13 -19.28
N VAL A 317 -6.14 2.06 -18.65
CA VAL A 317 -4.73 1.61 -18.70
C VAL A 317 -4.61 0.13 -19.08
N GLU A 318 -5.70 -0.55 -19.32
CA GLU A 318 -5.76 -2.01 -19.48
C GLU A 318 -4.92 -2.49 -20.67
N GLU A 319 -4.98 -1.79 -21.83
CA GLU A 319 -4.18 -2.17 -22.99
C GLU A 319 -2.69 -1.90 -22.78
N GLN A 320 -2.33 -0.81 -22.10
CA GLN A 320 -0.95 -0.54 -21.69
C GLN A 320 -0.45 -1.67 -20.79
N LEU A 321 -1.19 -2.02 -19.73
CA LEU A 321 -0.82 -3.06 -18.78
C LEU A 321 -0.72 -4.45 -19.45
N LYS A 322 -1.62 -4.81 -20.35
CA LYS A 322 -1.52 -6.07 -21.11
C LYS A 322 -0.21 -6.13 -21.90
N ASN A 323 0.18 -5.04 -22.54
CA ASN A 323 1.43 -4.98 -23.30
C ASN A 323 2.66 -5.09 -22.36
N GLU A 324 2.68 -4.36 -21.25
CA GLU A 324 3.76 -4.39 -20.26
C GLU A 324 3.90 -5.77 -19.61
N LEU A 325 2.79 -6.41 -19.29
CA LEU A 325 2.75 -7.74 -18.67
C LEU A 325 2.91 -8.89 -19.68
N GLY A 326 2.88 -8.62 -20.99
CA GLY A 326 2.98 -9.64 -22.02
C GLY A 326 1.80 -10.61 -22.05
N ILE A 327 0.59 -10.16 -21.68
CA ILE A 327 -0.62 -10.99 -21.64
C ILE A 327 -1.62 -10.55 -22.71
N LYS A 328 -2.32 -11.52 -23.29
CA LYS A 328 -3.37 -11.28 -24.30
C LYS A 328 -4.73 -10.97 -23.68
N ALA A 329 -5.04 -11.60 -22.55
CA ALA A 329 -6.35 -11.53 -21.90
C ALA A 329 -6.19 -11.42 -20.38
N THR A 330 -7.19 -10.82 -19.74
CA THR A 330 -7.34 -10.75 -18.29
C THR A 330 -8.24 -11.87 -17.79
N GLU A 331 -8.17 -12.24 -16.52
CA GLU A 331 -9.01 -13.27 -15.93
C GLU A 331 -10.50 -12.89 -15.97
N ARG A 332 -10.81 -11.61 -15.71
CA ARG A 332 -12.16 -11.03 -15.85
C ARG A 332 -12.16 -9.95 -16.93
N THR A 333 -13.27 -9.84 -17.65
CA THR A 333 -13.48 -8.70 -18.56
C THR A 333 -13.82 -7.43 -17.78
N GLY A 334 -13.44 -6.26 -18.29
CA GLY A 334 -13.72 -4.96 -17.69
C GLY A 334 -12.46 -4.22 -17.24
N ALA A 335 -12.65 -3.09 -16.55
CA ALA A 335 -11.56 -2.28 -16.06
C ALA A 335 -10.92 -2.91 -14.81
N LEU A 336 -9.60 -2.72 -14.66
CA LEU A 336 -8.85 -3.16 -13.49
C LEU A 336 -9.48 -2.62 -12.20
N ASN A 337 -9.78 -1.33 -12.18
CA ASN A 337 -10.32 -0.68 -10.98
C ASN A 337 -11.73 -1.15 -10.61
N ASP A 338 -12.53 -1.65 -11.55
CA ASP A 338 -13.82 -2.30 -11.24
C ASP A 338 -13.60 -3.67 -10.59
N ALA A 339 -12.63 -4.45 -11.11
CA ALA A 339 -12.29 -5.75 -10.52
C ALA A 339 -11.77 -5.64 -9.08
N LEU A 340 -11.04 -4.56 -8.76
CA LEU A 340 -10.52 -4.29 -7.41
C LEU A 340 -11.62 -3.96 -6.38
N GLN A 341 -12.84 -3.64 -6.82
CA GLN A 341 -13.98 -3.42 -5.91
C GLN A 341 -14.67 -4.72 -5.47
N LEU A 342 -14.18 -5.87 -5.91
CA LEU A 342 -14.70 -7.19 -5.53
C LEU A 342 -13.63 -7.98 -4.75
N PRO A 343 -14.04 -8.86 -3.81
CA PRO A 343 -13.10 -9.77 -3.18
C PRO A 343 -12.53 -10.73 -4.21
N SER A 344 -11.26 -11.13 -4.01
CA SER A 344 -10.60 -12.09 -4.90
C SER A 344 -10.06 -13.29 -4.12
N LEU A 345 -9.93 -14.40 -4.83
CA LEU A 345 -9.24 -15.60 -4.40
C LEU A 345 -8.12 -15.88 -5.41
N ASN A 346 -6.89 -15.99 -4.93
CA ASN A 346 -5.74 -16.31 -5.76
C ASN A 346 -5.06 -17.57 -5.24
N VAL A 347 -4.47 -18.34 -6.14
CA VAL A 347 -3.62 -19.50 -5.79
C VAL A 347 -2.17 -19.08 -5.91
N ASN A 348 -1.51 -18.87 -4.76
CA ASN A 348 -0.14 -18.38 -4.69
C ASN A 348 0.89 -19.47 -5.04
N GLY A 349 0.53 -20.72 -4.79
CA GLY A 349 1.42 -21.85 -5.07
C GLY A 349 0.71 -23.19 -5.00
N ILE A 350 1.22 -24.16 -5.76
CA ILE A 350 0.78 -25.57 -5.73
C ILE A 350 2.02 -26.44 -5.68
N GLN A 351 2.04 -27.41 -4.77
CA GLN A 351 3.12 -28.37 -4.62
C GLN A 351 2.59 -29.79 -4.47
N SER A 352 3.24 -30.77 -5.13
CA SER A 352 3.00 -32.18 -4.94
C SER A 352 4.31 -32.95 -5.23
N ALA A 353 4.28 -34.11 -5.86
CA ALA A 353 5.47 -34.88 -6.26
C ALA A 353 6.49 -34.05 -7.09
N GLY A 354 7.64 -34.60 -7.37
CA GLY A 354 8.68 -33.97 -8.19
C GLY A 354 8.27 -33.85 -9.66
N VAL A 355 8.80 -32.78 -10.31
CA VAL A 355 8.66 -32.53 -11.76
C VAL A 355 10.01 -32.39 -12.45
N GLY A 356 10.05 -32.43 -13.76
CA GLY A 356 11.29 -32.35 -14.54
C GLY A 356 12.28 -33.45 -14.16
N LYS A 357 13.51 -33.10 -13.78
CA LYS A 357 14.57 -34.07 -13.39
C LYS A 357 14.23 -34.87 -12.13
N ASN A 358 13.32 -34.39 -11.31
CA ASN A 358 12.85 -35.04 -10.08
C ASN A 358 11.54 -35.82 -10.28
N SER A 359 11.05 -35.94 -11.52
CA SER A 359 9.84 -36.71 -11.83
C SER A 359 10.04 -38.20 -11.61
N ALA A 360 9.04 -38.86 -11.04
CA ALA A 360 9.01 -40.30 -10.83
C ALA A 360 7.60 -40.85 -11.13
N ASN A 361 7.51 -42.17 -11.48
CA ASN A 361 6.25 -42.86 -11.70
C ASN A 361 5.54 -43.15 -10.37
N VAL A 362 5.02 -42.14 -9.70
CA VAL A 362 4.52 -42.22 -8.33
C VAL A 362 3.14 -41.57 -8.18
N ILE A 363 2.29 -42.17 -7.31
CA ILE A 363 1.14 -41.51 -6.70
C ILE A 363 1.63 -40.90 -5.38
N PRO A 364 1.64 -39.58 -5.20
CA PRO A 364 2.17 -38.91 -4.00
C PRO A 364 1.29 -39.11 -2.77
N THR A 365 1.84 -38.82 -1.60
CA THR A 365 1.11 -38.94 -0.32
C THR A 365 0.24 -37.72 -0.02
N LYS A 366 0.56 -36.56 -0.60
CA LYS A 366 -0.18 -35.30 -0.42
C LYS A 366 0.06 -34.31 -1.56
N ALA A 367 -0.83 -33.36 -1.67
CA ALA A 367 -0.68 -32.16 -2.49
C ALA A 367 -1.09 -30.94 -1.67
N ILE A 368 -0.36 -29.84 -1.84
CA ILE A 368 -0.49 -28.62 -1.03
C ILE A 368 -0.79 -27.44 -1.95
N ALA A 369 -1.67 -26.53 -1.54
CA ALA A 369 -1.86 -25.24 -2.17
C ALA A 369 -1.92 -24.13 -1.13
N SER A 370 -1.32 -22.99 -1.45
CA SER A 370 -1.47 -21.74 -0.71
C SER A 370 -2.44 -20.81 -1.46
N ILE A 371 -3.41 -20.28 -0.74
CA ILE A 371 -4.46 -19.40 -1.28
C ILE A 371 -4.43 -18.09 -0.51
N ASP A 372 -4.50 -16.95 -1.20
CA ASP A 372 -4.81 -15.67 -0.59
C ASP A 372 -6.22 -15.18 -0.94
N LEU A 373 -6.86 -14.51 0.00
CA LEU A 373 -8.15 -13.85 -0.17
C LEU A 373 -7.96 -12.37 0.02
N ARG A 374 -8.20 -11.57 -1.03
CA ARG A 374 -8.25 -10.12 -0.89
C ARG A 374 -9.68 -9.69 -0.66
N LEU A 375 -9.89 -8.89 0.38
CA LEU A 375 -11.20 -8.52 0.89
C LEU A 375 -11.53 -7.07 0.53
N VAL A 376 -12.82 -6.77 0.42
CA VAL A 376 -13.33 -5.41 0.23
C VAL A 376 -14.24 -5.02 1.39
N LYS A 377 -14.60 -3.73 1.51
CA LYS A 377 -15.46 -3.25 2.61
C LYS A 377 -16.76 -4.07 2.69
N GLY A 378 -17.06 -4.51 3.89
CA GLY A 378 -18.19 -5.40 4.20
C GLY A 378 -17.77 -6.85 4.44
N ASN A 379 -16.72 -7.33 3.79
CA ASN A 379 -16.20 -8.66 4.09
C ASN A 379 -15.55 -8.68 5.49
N ASP A 380 -15.82 -9.76 6.22
CA ASP A 380 -15.10 -10.15 7.41
C ASP A 380 -14.14 -11.29 7.06
N TRP A 381 -12.86 -11.14 7.40
CA TRP A 381 -11.80 -12.06 7.00
C TRP A 381 -12.03 -13.49 7.49
N LYS A 382 -12.51 -13.63 8.73
CA LYS A 382 -12.79 -14.96 9.32
C LYS A 382 -13.96 -15.64 8.62
N ARG A 383 -15.03 -14.89 8.37
CA ARG A 383 -16.22 -15.39 7.65
C ARG A 383 -15.88 -15.79 6.21
N GLN A 384 -14.97 -15.05 5.55
CA GLN A 384 -14.53 -15.45 4.20
C GLN A 384 -13.73 -16.75 4.20
N GLN A 385 -12.87 -16.98 5.20
CA GLN A 385 -12.22 -18.27 5.39
C GLN A 385 -13.23 -19.38 5.62
N ASP A 386 -14.23 -19.16 6.48
CA ASP A 386 -15.28 -20.13 6.77
C ASP A 386 -16.07 -20.53 5.50
N LYS A 387 -16.38 -19.57 4.61
CA LYS A 387 -17.01 -19.85 3.31
C LYS A 387 -16.15 -20.77 2.41
N VAL A 388 -14.83 -20.56 2.39
CA VAL A 388 -13.90 -21.44 1.67
C VAL A 388 -13.88 -22.83 2.29
N ILE A 389 -13.81 -22.94 3.62
CA ILE A 389 -13.83 -24.21 4.35
C ILE A 389 -15.15 -24.96 4.08
N ASP A 390 -16.27 -24.28 4.09
CA ASP A 390 -17.57 -24.89 3.82
C ASP A 390 -17.71 -25.34 2.36
N HIS A 391 -17.10 -24.61 1.41
CA HIS A 391 -16.98 -25.05 0.02
C HIS A 391 -16.17 -26.36 -0.09
N ILE A 392 -15.02 -26.46 0.60
CA ILE A 392 -14.19 -27.67 0.64
C ILE A 392 -15.01 -28.87 1.17
N LYS A 393 -15.76 -28.68 2.25
CA LYS A 393 -16.68 -29.71 2.77
C LYS A 393 -17.75 -30.10 1.74
N ALA A 394 -18.34 -29.09 1.06
CA ALA A 394 -19.35 -29.33 0.02
C ALA A 394 -18.81 -30.11 -1.19
N GLN A 395 -17.47 -30.05 -1.45
CA GLN A 395 -16.80 -30.89 -2.46
C GLN A 395 -16.50 -32.33 -1.96
N GLY A 396 -17.03 -32.70 -0.78
CA GLY A 396 -16.92 -34.05 -0.23
C GLY A 396 -15.65 -34.33 0.59
N PHE A 397 -14.89 -33.29 0.95
CA PHE A 397 -13.72 -33.45 1.80
C PHE A 397 -14.09 -33.44 3.29
N PHE A 398 -13.51 -34.35 4.05
CA PHE A 398 -13.43 -34.26 5.50
C PHE A 398 -12.32 -33.26 5.86
N VAL A 399 -12.69 -32.13 6.47
CA VAL A 399 -11.76 -31.04 6.80
C VAL A 399 -11.21 -31.24 8.22
N ILE A 400 -9.90 -31.13 8.35
CA ILE A 400 -9.14 -31.26 9.60
C ILE A 400 -8.14 -30.13 9.76
N ASP A 401 -7.60 -29.95 10.96
CA ASP A 401 -6.61 -28.92 11.32
C ASP A 401 -5.20 -29.45 11.59
N LYS A 402 -5.00 -30.76 11.53
CA LYS A 402 -3.73 -31.47 11.74
C LYS A 402 -3.68 -32.75 10.93
N GLU A 403 -2.51 -33.40 10.89
CA GLU A 403 -2.29 -34.65 10.14
C GLU A 403 -3.37 -35.71 10.47
N PRO A 404 -3.93 -36.41 9.47
CA PRO A 404 -5.00 -37.38 9.68
C PRO A 404 -4.53 -38.64 10.40
N THR A 405 -5.33 -39.15 11.32
CA THR A 405 -5.10 -40.43 11.97
C THR A 405 -5.40 -41.59 11.01
N ASP A 406 -4.96 -42.81 11.41
CA ASP A 406 -5.22 -44.04 10.66
C ASP A 406 -6.72 -44.36 10.56
N GLU A 407 -7.48 -44.06 11.61
CA GLU A 407 -8.94 -44.22 11.66
C GLU A 407 -9.59 -43.26 10.66
N GLN A 408 -9.21 -41.99 10.67
CA GLN A 408 -9.74 -40.98 9.73
C GLN A 408 -9.46 -41.36 8.28
N ARG A 409 -8.24 -41.84 7.97
CA ARG A 409 -7.88 -42.31 6.61
C ARG A 409 -8.69 -43.53 6.13
N LYS A 410 -9.20 -44.36 7.06
CA LYS A 410 -10.05 -45.51 6.74
C LYS A 410 -11.53 -45.09 6.64
N GLN A 411 -11.92 -44.04 7.35
CA GLN A 411 -13.32 -43.60 7.46
C GLN A 411 -13.72 -42.66 6.32
N TYR A 412 -12.80 -41.77 5.89
CA TYR A 412 -13.10 -40.72 4.93
C TYR A 412 -12.35 -40.93 3.61
N GLU A 413 -13.09 -40.83 2.50
CA GLU A 413 -12.56 -41.02 1.14
C GLU A 413 -11.60 -39.90 0.74
N LYS A 414 -11.95 -38.64 1.08
CA LYS A 414 -11.18 -37.44 0.77
C LYS A 414 -10.94 -36.65 2.05
N ILE A 415 -9.68 -36.32 2.31
CA ILE A 415 -9.27 -35.57 3.50
C ILE A 415 -8.50 -34.33 3.06
N CYS A 416 -8.89 -33.17 3.62
CA CYS A 416 -8.18 -31.92 3.41
C CYS A 416 -7.85 -31.27 4.77
N MET A 417 -6.58 -31.08 5.05
CA MET A 417 -6.15 -30.22 6.15
C MET A 417 -6.17 -28.78 5.70
N VAL A 418 -6.73 -27.91 6.52
CA VAL A 418 -6.79 -26.46 6.29
C VAL A 418 -6.11 -25.76 7.44
N VAL A 419 -5.04 -25.01 7.13
CA VAL A 419 -4.37 -24.12 8.06
C VAL A 419 -4.71 -22.69 7.64
N ALA A 420 -5.41 -21.96 8.50
CA ALA A 420 -5.80 -20.59 8.26
C ALA A 420 -4.87 -19.64 9.02
N SER A 421 -4.39 -18.60 8.36
CA SER A 421 -3.62 -17.52 8.99
C SER A 421 -4.56 -16.44 9.51
N ASP A 422 -4.10 -15.66 10.49
CA ASP A 422 -4.79 -14.43 10.87
C ASP A 422 -4.88 -13.48 9.67
N GLY A 423 -5.87 -12.62 9.67
CA GLY A 423 -6.11 -11.66 8.62
C GLY A 423 -6.68 -10.35 9.16
N TYR A 424 -6.95 -9.41 8.28
CA TYR A 424 -7.59 -8.14 8.62
C TYR A 424 -8.60 -7.73 7.55
N ASN A 425 -9.59 -6.95 7.99
CA ASN A 425 -10.66 -6.48 7.13
C ASN A 425 -10.20 -5.31 6.26
N ALA A 426 -10.90 -5.06 5.16
CA ALA A 426 -10.72 -3.88 4.34
C ALA A 426 -11.15 -2.61 5.10
N GLN A 427 -10.40 -1.54 4.90
CA GLN A 427 -10.78 -0.21 5.36
C GLN A 427 -11.22 0.63 4.15
N LYS A 428 -12.25 1.46 4.33
CA LYS A 428 -12.69 2.43 3.31
C LYS A 428 -13.34 3.65 3.94
N THR A 429 -12.77 4.82 3.70
CA THR A 429 -13.34 6.13 4.04
C THR A 429 -14.36 6.51 2.96
N SER A 430 -15.49 7.10 3.33
CA SER A 430 -16.50 7.54 2.37
C SER A 430 -15.96 8.62 1.45
N MET A 431 -16.26 8.54 0.15
CA MET A 431 -15.94 9.60 -0.81
C MET A 431 -16.69 10.91 -0.56
N ASP A 432 -17.77 10.88 0.23
CA ASP A 432 -18.50 12.07 0.67
C ASP A 432 -17.83 12.77 1.87
N ASN A 433 -16.71 12.22 2.39
CA ASN A 433 -15.94 12.86 3.45
C ASN A 433 -15.45 14.24 2.99
N VAL A 434 -15.65 15.27 3.81
CA VAL A 434 -15.30 16.67 3.51
C VAL A 434 -13.84 16.86 3.10
N TYR A 435 -12.94 16.05 3.64
CA TYR A 435 -11.51 16.12 3.35
C TYR A 435 -11.16 15.67 1.92
N VAL A 436 -11.93 14.78 1.31
CA VAL A 436 -11.68 14.30 -0.07
C VAL A 436 -11.60 15.47 -1.04
N LYS A 437 -12.58 16.37 -1.01
CA LYS A 437 -12.61 17.55 -1.88
C LYS A 437 -11.49 18.55 -1.55
N ARG A 438 -11.18 18.74 -0.28
CA ARG A 438 -10.13 19.68 0.18
C ARG A 438 -8.75 19.21 -0.24
N ILE A 439 -8.44 17.92 0.00
CA ILE A 439 -7.17 17.29 -0.41
C ILE A 439 -7.04 17.28 -1.94
N SER A 440 -8.11 16.93 -2.67
CA SER A 440 -8.08 16.97 -4.15
C SER A 440 -7.72 18.33 -4.70
N LYS A 441 -8.28 19.40 -4.14
CA LYS A 441 -7.94 20.78 -4.51
C LYS A 441 -6.50 21.15 -4.16
N ALA A 442 -6.01 20.70 -2.99
CA ALA A 442 -4.63 20.91 -2.58
C ALA A 442 -3.66 20.22 -3.55
N ILE A 443 -3.92 18.96 -3.89
CA ILE A 443 -3.13 18.21 -4.89
C ILE A 443 -3.18 18.92 -6.25
N GLN A 444 -4.35 19.36 -6.69
CA GLN A 444 -4.52 20.11 -7.94
C GLN A 444 -3.71 21.40 -7.94
N SER A 445 -3.68 22.14 -6.84
CA SER A 445 -2.89 23.38 -6.75
C SER A 445 -1.38 23.12 -6.84
N ALA A 446 -0.90 21.98 -6.31
CA ALA A 446 0.51 21.61 -6.32
C ALA A 446 0.97 21.04 -7.68
N SER A 447 0.12 20.28 -8.37
CA SER A 447 0.46 19.51 -9.57
C SER A 447 -0.19 20.05 -10.86
N SER A 448 -1.07 21.04 -10.78
CA SER A 448 -1.90 21.59 -11.88
C SER A 448 -2.91 20.58 -12.47
N GLU A 449 -3.00 19.37 -11.91
CA GLU A 449 -3.92 18.32 -12.35
C GLU A 449 -4.80 17.84 -11.20
N TYR A 450 -6.08 17.61 -11.47
CA TYR A 450 -6.97 16.99 -10.50
C TYR A 450 -6.61 15.51 -10.32
N PRO A 451 -6.48 15.00 -9.09
CA PRO A 451 -6.07 13.61 -8.85
C PRO A 451 -7.14 12.62 -9.34
N VAL A 452 -6.69 11.43 -9.71
CA VAL A 452 -7.56 10.28 -9.89
C VAL A 452 -8.11 9.88 -8.52
N LEU A 453 -9.42 9.73 -8.40
CA LEU A 453 -10.07 9.31 -7.15
C LEU A 453 -10.39 7.82 -7.23
N LEU A 454 -9.87 7.03 -6.29
CA LEU A 454 -10.11 5.59 -6.23
C LEU A 454 -10.82 5.21 -4.91
N PRO A 455 -11.94 4.47 -4.97
CA PRO A 455 -12.58 3.97 -3.75
C PRO A 455 -11.69 3.03 -2.95
N THR A 456 -10.87 2.20 -3.63
CA THR A 456 -10.04 1.18 -3.01
C THR A 456 -8.76 0.98 -3.83
N LEU A 457 -7.61 0.91 -3.17
CA LEU A 457 -6.33 0.48 -3.76
C LEU A 457 -6.29 -1.05 -3.85
N GLY A 458 -5.54 -1.57 -4.82
CA GLY A 458 -5.36 -3.02 -5.00
C GLY A 458 -4.52 -3.68 -3.91
N GLY A 459 -3.54 -2.95 -3.37
CA GLY A 459 -2.73 -3.41 -2.24
C GLY A 459 -3.51 -3.49 -0.93
N SER A 460 -2.93 -4.15 0.05
CA SER A 460 -3.49 -4.30 1.40
C SER A 460 -2.54 -3.66 2.40
N LEU A 461 -3.09 -2.82 3.26
CA LEU A 461 -2.43 -2.19 4.40
C LEU A 461 -3.30 -2.46 5.64
N PRO A 462 -2.74 -2.56 6.84
CA PRO A 462 -3.51 -2.82 8.06
C PRO A 462 -4.33 -1.60 8.54
N LEU A 463 -4.86 -0.77 7.62
CA LEU A 463 -5.59 0.46 7.94
C LEU A 463 -6.91 0.21 8.69
N TYR A 464 -7.45 -1.00 8.63
CA TYR A 464 -8.58 -1.40 9.45
C TYR A 464 -8.29 -1.24 10.95
N VAL A 465 -7.05 -1.39 11.38
CA VAL A 465 -6.65 -1.22 12.78
C VAL A 465 -6.87 0.22 13.26
N PHE A 466 -6.60 1.23 12.41
CA PHE A 466 -6.87 2.64 12.71
C PHE A 466 -8.38 2.92 12.86
N GLU A 467 -9.20 2.36 11.96
CA GLU A 467 -10.67 2.47 12.05
C GLU A 467 -11.19 1.81 13.33
N LYS A 468 -10.74 0.59 13.63
CA LYS A 468 -11.15 -0.20 14.79
C LYS A 468 -10.76 0.45 16.11
N THR A 469 -9.53 0.96 16.21
CA THR A 469 -8.95 1.41 17.49
C THR A 469 -9.21 2.88 17.78
N LEU A 470 -9.15 3.73 16.75
CA LEU A 470 -9.24 5.18 16.89
C LEU A 470 -10.50 5.78 16.27
N SER A 471 -11.37 4.97 15.67
CA SER A 471 -12.48 5.44 14.82
C SER A 471 -12.00 6.41 13.72
N ALA A 472 -10.76 6.24 13.27
CA ALA A 472 -10.13 7.09 12.28
C ALA A 472 -10.66 6.82 10.87
N SER A 473 -10.56 7.82 10.00
CA SER A 473 -10.94 7.75 8.58
C SER A 473 -9.68 7.99 7.72
N PRO A 474 -8.81 6.99 7.52
CA PRO A 474 -7.60 7.17 6.72
C PRO A 474 -7.93 7.48 5.25
N ILE A 475 -7.12 8.35 4.65
CA ILE A 475 -7.11 8.64 3.21
C ILE A 475 -5.66 8.52 2.73
N THR A 476 -5.44 7.77 1.65
CA THR A 476 -4.08 7.54 1.13
C THR A 476 -3.74 8.53 0.01
N VAL A 477 -2.57 9.15 0.13
CA VAL A 477 -1.97 10.10 -0.84
C VAL A 477 -0.61 9.54 -1.25
N PRO A 478 -0.56 8.58 -2.18
CA PRO A 478 0.67 7.93 -2.58
C PRO A 478 1.53 8.83 -3.48
N ILE A 479 2.85 8.62 -3.44
CA ILE A 479 3.80 9.42 -4.22
C ILE A 479 4.72 8.61 -5.13
N ALA A 480 4.94 7.32 -4.86
CA ALA A 480 5.84 6.49 -5.64
C ALA A 480 5.40 6.37 -7.11
N ASN A 481 6.31 6.18 -8.03
CA ASN A 481 5.97 5.85 -9.42
C ASN A 481 5.36 4.44 -9.49
N HIS A 482 4.45 4.20 -10.44
CA HIS A 482 3.75 2.91 -10.56
C HIS A 482 4.70 1.73 -10.90
N ASP A 483 5.82 2.01 -11.54
CA ASP A 483 6.87 1.07 -11.96
C ASP A 483 8.09 1.12 -11.03
N ASN A 484 7.85 1.20 -9.72
CA ASN A 484 8.89 1.43 -8.70
C ASN A 484 9.58 0.15 -8.21
N ASN A 485 9.12 -1.04 -8.59
CA ASN A 485 9.62 -2.34 -8.13
C ASN A 485 9.57 -2.51 -6.59
N GLN A 486 8.57 -1.92 -5.89
CA GLN A 486 8.41 -2.17 -4.47
C GLN A 486 8.30 -3.69 -4.19
N HIS A 487 8.79 -4.14 -3.04
CA HIS A 487 8.92 -5.55 -2.62
C HIS A 487 9.83 -6.43 -3.50
N ALA A 488 10.40 -5.89 -4.60
CA ALA A 488 11.31 -6.60 -5.48
C ALA A 488 12.73 -6.00 -5.45
N GLU A 489 13.62 -6.61 -6.24
CA GLU A 489 14.94 -6.05 -6.52
C GLU A 489 14.82 -4.79 -7.39
N ASN A 490 15.79 -3.90 -7.29
CA ASN A 490 15.85 -2.64 -8.04
C ASN A 490 14.70 -1.68 -7.73
N GLU A 491 14.24 -1.68 -6.48
CA GLU A 491 13.30 -0.68 -6.00
C GLU A 491 13.83 0.73 -6.28
N ASN A 492 12.94 1.61 -6.74
CA ASN A 492 13.36 2.93 -7.18
C ASN A 492 12.26 3.99 -7.05
N ILE A 493 12.67 5.24 -6.88
CA ILE A 493 11.76 6.37 -7.01
C ILE A 493 12.20 7.32 -8.12
N LYS A 494 11.24 7.74 -8.94
CA LYS A 494 11.42 8.80 -9.93
C LYS A 494 11.51 10.15 -9.21
N LEU A 495 12.54 10.95 -9.48
CA LEU A 495 12.77 12.22 -8.78
C LEU A 495 11.60 13.20 -8.90
N LYS A 496 10.93 13.24 -10.08
CA LYS A 496 9.70 14.02 -10.22
C LYS A 496 8.65 13.64 -9.17
N ASN A 497 8.47 12.35 -8.90
CA ASN A 497 7.48 11.87 -7.95
C ASN A 497 7.84 12.27 -6.51
N PHE A 498 9.11 12.19 -6.15
CA PHE A 498 9.61 12.63 -4.85
C PHE A 498 9.37 14.12 -4.61
N PHE A 499 9.79 14.99 -5.55
CA PHE A 499 9.58 16.43 -5.41
C PHE A 499 8.10 16.83 -5.47
N ASP A 500 7.32 16.19 -6.33
CA ASP A 500 5.86 16.40 -6.37
C ASP A 500 5.21 16.00 -5.04
N GLY A 501 5.68 14.92 -4.39
CA GLY A 501 5.24 14.51 -3.07
C GLY A 501 5.43 15.60 -2.03
N ILE A 502 6.61 16.22 -1.97
CA ILE A 502 6.91 17.33 -1.07
C ILE A 502 5.96 18.51 -1.33
N LYS A 503 5.73 18.87 -2.61
CA LYS A 503 4.82 19.95 -3.02
C LYS A 503 3.38 19.66 -2.59
N MET A 504 2.92 18.43 -2.79
CA MET A 504 1.56 18.00 -2.41
C MET A 504 1.36 18.04 -0.90
N PHE A 505 2.29 17.54 -0.09
CA PHE A 505 2.14 17.57 1.37
C PHE A 505 2.17 18.99 1.90
N ALA A 506 3.01 19.88 1.38
CA ALA A 506 2.99 21.30 1.73
C ALA A 506 1.62 21.94 1.40
N ALA A 507 1.03 21.62 0.24
CA ALA A 507 -0.28 22.11 -0.16
C ALA A 507 -1.40 21.56 0.74
N ILE A 508 -1.34 20.30 1.14
CA ILE A 508 -2.32 19.68 2.05
C ILE A 508 -2.24 20.32 3.45
N MET A 509 -1.03 20.57 3.95
CA MET A 509 -0.82 21.24 5.24
C MET A 509 -1.35 22.69 5.26
N THR A 510 -1.53 23.31 4.09
CA THR A 510 -2.07 24.68 3.94
C THR A 510 -3.44 24.72 3.26
N MET A 511 -4.12 23.58 3.12
CA MET A 511 -5.42 23.51 2.44
C MET A 511 -6.47 24.40 3.11
N SER A 512 -7.30 25.06 2.29
CA SER A 512 -8.42 25.88 2.78
C SER A 512 -9.52 24.99 3.40
N LYS A 513 -10.27 25.58 4.33
CA LYS A 513 -11.46 24.97 4.94
C LYS A 513 -12.58 24.76 3.94
#